data_7737df44d0434d2de2d5d58eb3cfd5a6
#
_entry.id   7737df44d0434d2de2d5d58eb3cfd5a6
#
_cell.length_a   1.000
_cell.length_b   1.000
_cell.length_c   1.000
_cell.angle_alpha   90.00
_cell.angle_beta   90.00
_cell.angle_gamma   90.00
#
_symmetry.space_group_name_H-M   'P 1'
#
loop_
_entity.id
_entity.type
_entity.pdbx_description
1 polymer ?
#
loop_
_entity_poly.entity_id
_entity_poly.type
_entity_poly.pdbx_seq_one_letter_code
_entity_poly.pdbx_strand_id
1 'polypeptide(L)'
;MLVSHISDIHLGYAQFNIQDREEDLYDVFEESIDKSIHEHVEAIIFAGDIFHNPRPNGAAIIKLARELKKLKERSIPVFFILGEHDISRTNDVPLLFLFHNLGLAKRLTPYSPVQLKDLLIYGFNKERRSNVDNGLLKPFKKLEKIIKTDENKNKKKILVLHQGLSDFNKFAGEIFASELPLGFNYYAMGHYHDHIQKSFSELGGSLVAYPGSLDLGHNESISEVEKGFLLVDLSPSPEHVTTHWIKMEKRRLQLSHSLNYDDLDKYVQYLLDLSSKYQKKPIIELKLTGSEIDPKILSGELSRLNEHFLYYTWSIFDKESVSGYSYDYANDFNIDKELSKLILNTLKSEKLTSLSLDLIQMINNGEKHLNDTNVNKDRSKKIADYLWKFYENSKKNYQSKGVDNLN
;
A
#
# COMPACT_ATOMS: atom_id res chain seq x y z
N MET A 1 2.32 -26.86 -9.03
CA MET A 1 1.47 -25.87 -9.74
C MET A 1 2.02 -24.48 -9.41
N LEU A 2 2.43 -23.73 -10.42
CA LEU A 2 3.00 -22.40 -10.26
C LEU A 2 1.95 -21.35 -10.66
N VAL A 3 1.75 -20.33 -9.80
CA VAL A 3 0.77 -19.25 -10.01
C VAL A 3 1.42 -17.90 -9.76
N SER A 4 1.17 -16.90 -10.62
CA SER A 4 1.57 -15.53 -10.33
C SER A 4 0.54 -14.85 -9.44
N HIS A 5 1.01 -14.19 -8.39
CA HIS A 5 0.22 -13.33 -7.51
C HIS A 5 0.70 -11.89 -7.67
N ILE A 6 -0.12 -11.07 -8.29
CA ILE A 6 0.13 -9.66 -8.62
C ILE A 6 -0.98 -8.84 -7.97
N SER A 7 -0.66 -7.67 -7.40
CA SER A 7 -1.64 -6.74 -6.84
C SER A 7 -1.19 -5.28 -7.02
N ASP A 8 -2.09 -4.37 -6.75
CA ASP A 8 -1.80 -2.94 -6.67
C ASP A 8 -1.08 -2.40 -7.92
N ILE A 9 -1.66 -2.73 -9.08
CA ILE A 9 -1.09 -2.40 -10.40
C ILE A 9 -1.33 -0.93 -10.73
N HIS A 10 -2.49 -0.38 -10.35
CA HIS A 10 -2.89 1.01 -10.53
C HIS A 10 -2.76 1.54 -11.95
N LEU A 11 -3.18 0.78 -12.96
CA LEU A 11 -3.18 1.23 -14.35
C LEU A 11 -3.92 2.55 -14.52
N GLY A 12 -3.28 3.51 -15.19
CA GLY A 12 -3.78 4.87 -15.38
C GLY A 12 -3.37 5.86 -14.28
N TYR A 13 -2.49 5.46 -13.34
CA TYR A 13 -1.88 6.40 -12.39
C TYR A 13 -0.69 7.11 -13.02
N ALA A 14 -0.72 8.44 -12.98
CA ALA A 14 0.37 9.30 -13.42
C ALA A 14 0.98 10.03 -12.21
N GLN A 15 2.06 9.48 -11.63
CA GLN A 15 2.77 10.13 -10.53
C GLN A 15 3.19 11.55 -10.93
N PHE A 16 2.94 12.54 -10.07
CA PHE A 16 3.18 13.98 -10.32
C PHE A 16 2.39 14.55 -11.53
N ASN A 17 1.33 13.88 -11.99
CA ASN A 17 0.59 14.20 -13.22
C ASN A 17 1.47 14.20 -14.49
N ILE A 18 2.51 13.37 -14.51
CA ILE A 18 3.43 13.22 -15.64
C ILE A 18 3.04 11.99 -16.45
N GLN A 19 2.79 12.17 -17.74
CA GLN A 19 2.37 11.09 -18.64
C GLN A 19 3.40 9.97 -18.73
N ASP A 20 4.70 10.29 -18.75
CA ASP A 20 5.78 9.29 -18.76
C ASP A 20 5.69 8.33 -17.55
N ARG A 21 5.13 8.79 -16.40
CA ARG A 21 4.92 7.93 -15.23
C ARG A 21 3.75 6.97 -15.40
N GLU A 22 2.73 7.36 -16.15
CA GLU A 22 1.67 6.44 -16.55
C GLU A 22 2.20 5.36 -17.50
N GLU A 23 3.05 5.74 -18.47
CA GLU A 23 3.72 4.81 -19.37
C GLU A 23 4.66 3.84 -18.62
N ASP A 24 5.38 4.32 -17.60
CA ASP A 24 6.22 3.46 -16.76
C ASP A 24 5.41 2.35 -16.09
N LEU A 25 4.20 2.64 -15.58
CA LEU A 25 3.32 1.63 -15.00
C LEU A 25 2.84 0.61 -16.05
N TYR A 26 2.60 1.05 -17.27
CA TYR A 26 2.26 0.14 -18.37
C TYR A 26 3.43 -0.79 -18.72
N ASP A 27 4.66 -0.28 -18.70
CA ASP A 27 5.86 -1.06 -18.98
C ASP A 27 6.11 -2.13 -17.92
N VAL A 28 5.97 -1.80 -16.62
CA VAL A 28 6.17 -2.78 -15.54
C VAL A 28 5.02 -3.80 -15.47
N PHE A 29 3.80 -3.39 -15.82
CA PHE A 29 2.69 -4.33 -15.93
C PHE A 29 2.93 -5.34 -17.06
N GLU A 30 3.34 -4.87 -18.25
CA GLU A 30 3.71 -5.75 -19.36
C GLU A 30 4.87 -6.68 -18.97
N GLU A 31 5.90 -6.15 -18.31
CA GLU A 31 7.03 -6.94 -17.82
C GLU A 31 6.55 -8.04 -16.84
N SER A 32 5.63 -7.75 -15.93
CA SER A 32 5.11 -8.74 -14.98
C SER A 32 4.39 -9.90 -15.68
N ILE A 33 3.64 -9.59 -16.75
CA ILE A 33 2.97 -10.58 -17.59
C ILE A 33 4.00 -11.41 -18.38
N ASP A 34 5.00 -10.76 -18.99
CA ASP A 34 6.03 -11.44 -19.76
C ASP A 34 6.89 -12.38 -18.89
N LYS A 35 7.27 -11.92 -17.69
CA LYS A 35 7.97 -12.75 -16.70
C LYS A 35 7.10 -13.93 -16.26
N SER A 36 5.81 -13.72 -16.01
CA SER A 36 4.87 -14.80 -15.68
C SER A 36 4.77 -15.86 -16.78
N ILE A 37 4.72 -15.42 -18.05
CA ILE A 37 4.72 -16.33 -19.20
C ILE A 37 6.04 -17.08 -19.30
N HIS A 38 7.17 -16.42 -19.10
CA HIS A 38 8.51 -17.03 -19.15
C HIS A 38 8.68 -18.10 -18.08
N GLU A 39 8.17 -17.86 -16.88
CA GLU A 39 8.18 -18.80 -15.76
C GLU A 39 7.16 -19.92 -15.91
N HIS A 40 6.44 -19.98 -17.02
CA HIS A 40 5.45 -21.01 -17.33
C HIS A 40 4.37 -21.18 -16.25
N VAL A 41 3.86 -20.06 -15.72
CA VAL A 41 2.79 -20.13 -14.72
C VAL A 41 1.52 -20.74 -15.31
N GLU A 42 0.79 -21.46 -14.48
CA GLU A 42 -0.47 -22.10 -14.87
C GLU A 42 -1.68 -21.18 -14.70
N ALA A 43 -1.53 -20.09 -13.95
CA ALA A 43 -2.55 -19.06 -13.79
C ALA A 43 -1.94 -17.77 -13.25
N ILE A 44 -2.69 -16.66 -13.38
CA ILE A 44 -2.38 -15.38 -12.75
C ILE A 44 -3.54 -14.97 -11.84
N ILE A 45 -3.22 -14.49 -10.64
CA ILE A 45 -4.17 -13.92 -9.69
C ILE A 45 -3.87 -12.42 -9.56
N PHE A 46 -4.87 -11.58 -9.82
CA PHE A 46 -4.85 -10.16 -9.51
C PHE A 46 -5.61 -9.93 -8.20
N ALA A 47 -4.90 -9.54 -7.15
CA ALA A 47 -5.45 -9.36 -5.81
C ALA A 47 -5.96 -7.93 -5.57
N GLY A 48 -6.59 -7.30 -6.57
CA GLY A 48 -7.23 -5.99 -6.50
C GLY A 48 -6.36 -4.83 -6.91
N ASP A 49 -6.97 -3.64 -6.98
CA ASP A 49 -6.40 -2.36 -7.42
C ASP A 49 -5.69 -2.46 -8.77
N ILE A 50 -6.40 -3.05 -9.74
CA ILE A 50 -5.91 -3.21 -11.11
C ILE A 50 -5.88 -1.86 -11.82
N PHE A 51 -6.95 -1.07 -11.69
CA PHE A 51 -7.01 0.31 -12.15
C PHE A 51 -6.79 1.28 -10.99
N HIS A 52 -6.22 2.44 -11.29
CA HIS A 52 -6.07 3.51 -10.29
C HIS A 52 -7.40 4.22 -9.98
N ASN A 53 -8.34 4.22 -10.93
CA ASN A 53 -9.65 4.84 -10.76
C ASN A 53 -10.74 3.90 -11.26
N PRO A 54 -11.95 3.96 -10.68
CA PRO A 54 -13.09 3.14 -11.14
C PRO A 54 -13.52 3.46 -12.59
N ARG A 55 -13.14 4.65 -13.08
CA ARG A 55 -13.34 5.11 -14.47
C ARG A 55 -11.97 5.43 -15.08
N PRO A 56 -11.18 4.41 -15.45
CA PRO A 56 -9.85 4.60 -16.02
C PRO A 56 -9.94 5.23 -17.42
N ASN A 57 -8.81 5.81 -17.86
CA ASN A 57 -8.72 6.31 -19.22
C ASN A 57 -8.65 5.17 -20.26
N GLY A 58 -8.84 5.52 -21.54
CA GLY A 58 -8.86 4.53 -22.63
C GLY A 58 -7.53 3.78 -22.79
N ALA A 59 -6.39 4.42 -22.52
CA ALA A 59 -5.07 3.80 -22.62
C ALA A 59 -4.90 2.65 -21.60
N ALA A 60 -5.30 2.88 -20.35
CA ALA A 60 -5.28 1.85 -19.29
C ALA A 60 -6.18 0.65 -19.65
N ILE A 61 -7.38 0.92 -20.19
CA ILE A 61 -8.32 -0.14 -20.62
C ILE A 61 -7.71 -0.97 -21.75
N ILE A 62 -7.13 -0.32 -22.75
CA ILE A 62 -6.52 -0.98 -23.92
C ILE A 62 -5.30 -1.80 -23.47
N LYS A 63 -4.48 -1.27 -22.56
CA LYS A 63 -3.31 -1.97 -22.05
C LYS A 63 -3.71 -3.27 -21.32
N LEU A 64 -4.67 -3.19 -20.40
CA LEU A 64 -5.19 -4.39 -19.71
C LEU A 64 -5.79 -5.39 -20.71
N ALA A 65 -6.64 -4.93 -21.64
CA ALA A 65 -7.25 -5.79 -22.64
C ALA A 65 -6.23 -6.54 -23.49
N ARG A 66 -5.14 -5.87 -23.88
CA ARG A 66 -4.05 -6.45 -24.68
C ARG A 66 -3.34 -7.56 -23.93
N GLU A 67 -2.96 -7.31 -22.68
CA GLU A 67 -2.25 -8.31 -21.87
C GLU A 67 -3.15 -9.49 -21.51
N LEU A 68 -4.42 -9.26 -21.18
CA LEU A 68 -5.38 -10.35 -20.94
C LEU A 68 -5.62 -11.19 -22.20
N LYS A 69 -5.69 -10.58 -23.38
CA LYS A 69 -5.79 -11.29 -24.66
C LYS A 69 -4.54 -12.14 -24.92
N LYS A 70 -3.34 -11.60 -24.69
CA LYS A 70 -2.06 -12.28 -24.81
C LYS A 70 -1.99 -13.54 -23.92
N LEU A 71 -2.49 -13.45 -22.68
CA LEU A 71 -2.59 -14.58 -21.75
C LEU A 71 -3.61 -15.62 -22.21
N LYS A 72 -4.78 -15.18 -22.66
CA LYS A 72 -5.83 -16.06 -23.19
C LYS A 72 -5.33 -16.88 -24.40
N GLU A 73 -4.61 -16.26 -25.33
CA GLU A 73 -4.00 -16.93 -26.49
C GLU A 73 -2.98 -18.01 -26.09
N ARG A 74 -2.39 -17.89 -24.89
CA ARG A 74 -1.48 -18.87 -24.29
C ARG A 74 -2.16 -19.86 -23.35
N SER A 75 -3.50 -19.79 -23.24
CA SER A 75 -4.27 -20.63 -22.32
C SER A 75 -3.88 -20.45 -20.85
N ILE A 76 -3.39 -19.28 -20.46
CA ILE A 76 -3.10 -18.91 -19.06
C ILE A 76 -4.33 -18.15 -18.51
N PRO A 77 -5.14 -18.77 -17.64
CA PRO A 77 -6.30 -18.13 -17.06
C PRO A 77 -5.89 -17.04 -16.06
N VAL A 78 -6.68 -15.96 -16.05
CA VAL A 78 -6.53 -14.85 -15.11
C VAL A 78 -7.73 -14.81 -14.17
N PHE A 79 -7.45 -14.70 -12.88
CA PHE A 79 -8.45 -14.58 -11.81
C PHE A 79 -8.28 -13.26 -11.10
N PHE A 80 -9.37 -12.60 -10.70
CA PHE A 80 -9.29 -11.32 -10.04
C PHE A 80 -10.36 -11.10 -8.98
N ILE A 81 -10.05 -10.22 -8.05
CA ILE A 81 -10.97 -9.54 -7.15
C ILE A 81 -10.87 -8.02 -7.39
N LEU A 82 -11.78 -7.27 -6.80
CA LEU A 82 -11.76 -5.81 -6.84
C LEU A 82 -11.09 -5.25 -5.59
N GLY A 83 -10.17 -4.30 -5.76
CA GLY A 83 -9.66 -3.43 -4.72
C GLY A 83 -10.49 -2.16 -4.55
N GLU A 84 -10.07 -1.25 -3.69
CA GLU A 84 -10.81 0.00 -3.42
C GLU A 84 -10.84 0.96 -4.61
N HIS A 85 -9.77 0.97 -5.40
CA HIS A 85 -9.65 1.81 -6.59
C HIS A 85 -10.44 1.29 -7.79
N ASP A 86 -10.79 0.00 -7.80
CA ASP A 86 -11.64 -0.60 -8.85
C ASP A 86 -13.13 -0.37 -8.61
N ILE A 87 -13.53 0.00 -7.39
CA ILE A 87 -14.93 0.12 -6.96
C ILE A 87 -15.35 1.59 -6.93
N SER A 88 -16.39 1.93 -7.70
CA SER A 88 -17.00 3.26 -7.64
C SER A 88 -17.72 3.50 -6.30
N ARG A 89 -17.68 4.73 -5.80
CA ARG A 89 -18.51 5.16 -4.66
C ARG A 89 -19.99 5.28 -5.02
N THR A 90 -20.31 5.32 -6.31
CA THR A 90 -21.66 5.25 -6.86
C THR A 90 -21.97 3.79 -7.19
N ASN A 91 -23.24 3.43 -7.31
CA ASN A 91 -23.66 2.05 -7.61
C ASN A 91 -23.38 1.64 -9.09
N ASP A 92 -22.29 2.11 -9.66
CA ASP A 92 -21.88 1.75 -11.02
C ASP A 92 -21.34 0.31 -11.05
N VAL A 93 -21.55 -0.36 -12.15
CA VAL A 93 -20.96 -1.68 -12.41
C VAL A 93 -19.44 -1.50 -12.59
N PRO A 94 -18.60 -2.19 -11.82
CA PRO A 94 -17.16 -2.11 -11.98
C PRO A 94 -16.70 -2.48 -13.40
N LEU A 95 -15.82 -1.68 -13.98
CA LEU A 95 -15.35 -1.88 -15.36
C LEU A 95 -14.69 -3.26 -15.55
N LEU A 96 -14.05 -3.81 -14.55
CA LEU A 96 -13.42 -5.13 -14.60
C LEU A 96 -14.42 -6.26 -14.94
N PHE A 97 -15.73 -6.06 -14.70
CA PHE A 97 -16.75 -7.03 -15.11
C PHE A 97 -16.91 -7.11 -16.63
N LEU A 98 -16.49 -6.09 -17.40
CA LEU A 98 -16.39 -6.19 -18.86
C LEU A 98 -15.45 -7.34 -19.26
N PHE A 99 -14.26 -7.42 -18.64
CA PHE A 99 -13.28 -8.47 -18.97
C PHE A 99 -13.75 -9.86 -18.54
N HIS A 100 -14.52 -9.94 -17.44
CA HIS A 100 -15.19 -11.17 -17.04
C HIS A 100 -16.22 -11.64 -18.08
N ASN A 101 -17.09 -10.74 -18.53
CA ASN A 101 -18.14 -11.04 -19.50
C ASN A 101 -17.58 -11.38 -20.90
N LEU A 102 -16.43 -10.80 -21.27
CA LEU A 102 -15.69 -11.14 -22.49
C LEU A 102 -14.90 -12.45 -22.38
N GLY A 103 -14.88 -13.10 -21.19
CA GLY A 103 -14.11 -14.32 -20.93
C GLY A 103 -12.60 -14.12 -21.06
N LEU A 104 -12.10 -12.90 -20.76
CA LEU A 104 -10.66 -12.55 -20.75
C LEU A 104 -10.05 -12.76 -19.35
N ALA A 105 -10.84 -12.54 -18.29
CA ALA A 105 -10.47 -12.80 -16.92
C ALA A 105 -11.70 -13.30 -16.15
N LYS A 106 -11.51 -14.05 -15.06
CA LYS A 106 -12.61 -14.59 -14.26
C LYS A 106 -12.62 -13.97 -12.86
N ARG A 107 -13.75 -13.34 -12.51
CA ARG A 107 -13.98 -12.83 -11.18
C ARG A 107 -14.04 -13.97 -10.16
N LEU A 108 -13.36 -13.80 -9.04
CA LEU A 108 -13.46 -14.69 -7.88
C LEU A 108 -14.64 -14.29 -7.00
N THR A 109 -15.21 -15.28 -6.32
CA THR A 109 -16.34 -15.09 -5.40
C THR A 109 -16.13 -15.87 -4.11
N PRO A 110 -16.80 -15.48 -2.99
CA PRO A 110 -16.60 -16.11 -1.69
C PRO A 110 -17.03 -17.58 -1.59
N TYR A 111 -18.11 -17.96 -2.26
CA TYR A 111 -18.78 -19.26 -2.02
C TYR A 111 -18.84 -20.17 -3.24
N SER A 112 -18.38 -19.69 -4.39
CA SER A 112 -18.28 -20.46 -5.62
C SER A 112 -16.84 -20.36 -6.12
N PRO A 113 -15.93 -21.22 -5.62
CA PRO A 113 -14.53 -21.16 -5.98
C PRO A 113 -14.34 -21.50 -7.45
N VAL A 114 -13.27 -20.94 -8.00
CA VAL A 114 -12.77 -21.42 -9.28
C VAL A 114 -11.92 -22.64 -9.03
N GLN A 115 -12.20 -23.71 -9.74
CA GLN A 115 -11.37 -24.90 -9.73
C GLN A 115 -10.38 -24.86 -10.90
N LEU A 116 -9.10 -25.01 -10.58
CA LEU A 116 -8.02 -25.20 -11.55
C LEU A 116 -7.23 -26.46 -11.15
N LYS A 117 -7.44 -27.58 -11.86
CA LYS A 117 -6.90 -28.90 -11.47
C LYS A 117 -7.31 -29.23 -10.01
N ASP A 118 -6.33 -29.42 -9.12
CA ASP A 118 -6.52 -29.72 -7.69
C ASP A 118 -6.49 -28.48 -6.80
N LEU A 119 -6.56 -27.28 -7.39
CA LEU A 119 -6.58 -26.01 -6.68
C LEU A 119 -7.99 -25.39 -6.72
N LEU A 120 -8.45 -24.91 -5.58
CA LEU A 120 -9.64 -24.09 -5.43
C LEU A 120 -9.24 -22.66 -5.05
N ILE A 121 -9.75 -21.69 -5.80
CA ILE A 121 -9.44 -20.28 -5.61
C ILE A 121 -10.72 -19.54 -5.22
N TYR A 122 -10.72 -18.99 -4.03
CA TYR A 122 -11.79 -18.17 -3.47
C TYR A 122 -11.38 -16.71 -3.47
N GLY A 123 -12.33 -15.78 -3.50
CA GLY A 123 -11.98 -14.37 -3.42
C GLY A 123 -13.08 -13.51 -2.83
N PHE A 124 -12.66 -12.48 -2.10
CA PHE A 124 -13.50 -11.39 -1.61
C PHE A 124 -12.99 -10.08 -2.18
N ASN A 125 -13.90 -9.25 -2.65
CA ASN A 125 -13.55 -7.87 -3.00
C ASN A 125 -13.22 -7.08 -1.73
N LYS A 126 -12.57 -5.93 -1.91
CA LYS A 126 -12.35 -4.95 -0.84
C LYS A 126 -13.64 -4.60 -0.11
N GLU A 127 -13.58 -4.67 1.19
CA GLU A 127 -14.62 -4.16 2.07
C GLU A 127 -14.14 -2.93 2.84
N ARG A 128 -15.04 -1.98 3.03
CA ARG A 128 -14.75 -0.80 3.83
C ARG A 128 -14.67 -1.16 5.30
N ARG A 129 -13.80 -0.50 6.06
CA ARG A 129 -13.65 -0.70 7.51
C ARG A 129 -14.99 -0.65 8.27
N SER A 130 -15.92 0.22 7.85
CA SER A 130 -17.25 0.34 8.45
C SER A 130 -18.16 -0.88 8.22
N ASN A 131 -17.85 -1.74 7.25
CA ASN A 131 -18.66 -2.91 6.87
C ASN A 131 -17.94 -4.25 7.07
N VAL A 132 -16.75 -4.26 7.67
CA VAL A 132 -15.93 -5.46 7.86
C VAL A 132 -16.71 -6.60 8.54
N ASP A 133 -17.46 -6.32 9.60
CA ASP A 133 -18.24 -7.33 10.32
C ASP A 133 -19.24 -8.05 9.41
N ASN A 134 -19.98 -7.31 8.58
CA ASN A 134 -21.01 -7.87 7.71
C ASN A 134 -20.45 -8.34 6.36
N GLY A 135 -19.49 -7.62 5.81
CA GLY A 135 -18.91 -7.89 4.48
C GLY A 135 -17.82 -8.95 4.47
N LEU A 136 -17.14 -9.17 5.61
CA LEU A 136 -16.03 -10.13 5.72
C LEU A 136 -16.21 -11.12 6.86
N LEU A 137 -16.26 -10.68 8.12
CA LEU A 137 -16.17 -11.61 9.27
C LEU A 137 -17.33 -12.61 9.34
N LYS A 138 -18.56 -12.17 9.10
CA LYS A 138 -19.70 -13.09 9.00
C LYS A 138 -19.60 -14.03 7.78
N PRO A 139 -19.29 -13.53 6.56
CA PRO A 139 -18.97 -14.34 5.40
C PRO A 139 -17.83 -15.35 5.63
N PHE A 140 -16.75 -14.98 6.32
CA PHE A 140 -15.63 -15.88 6.64
C PHE A 140 -16.10 -17.08 7.47
N LYS A 141 -16.89 -16.85 8.53
CA LYS A 141 -17.47 -17.93 9.34
C LYS A 141 -18.37 -18.86 8.53
N LYS A 142 -19.11 -18.32 7.54
CA LYS A 142 -19.92 -19.13 6.62
C LYS A 142 -19.03 -19.94 5.69
N LEU A 143 -17.97 -19.35 5.15
CA LEU A 143 -17.01 -20.00 4.25
C LEU A 143 -16.31 -21.17 4.95
N GLU A 144 -15.86 -20.99 6.20
CA GLU A 144 -15.25 -22.07 6.99
C GLU A 144 -16.17 -23.28 7.15
N LYS A 145 -17.47 -23.05 7.39
CA LYS A 145 -18.45 -24.14 7.48
C LYS A 145 -18.55 -24.89 6.15
N ILE A 146 -18.58 -24.18 5.03
CA ILE A 146 -18.64 -24.77 3.70
C ILE A 146 -17.39 -25.62 3.44
N ILE A 147 -16.20 -25.08 3.71
CA ILE A 147 -14.92 -25.79 3.48
C ILE A 147 -14.81 -27.06 4.32
N LYS A 148 -15.28 -27.03 5.57
CA LYS A 148 -15.26 -28.21 6.48
C LYS A 148 -16.15 -29.35 6.02
N THR A 149 -17.26 -29.04 5.34
CA THR A 149 -18.25 -30.01 4.88
C THR A 149 -18.08 -30.39 3.40
N ASP A 150 -17.19 -29.73 2.67
CA ASP A 150 -17.03 -29.92 1.24
C ASP A 150 -16.30 -31.25 0.94
N GLU A 151 -16.75 -31.94 -0.12
CA GLU A 151 -16.05 -33.07 -0.73
C GLU A 151 -14.64 -32.74 -1.18
N ASN A 152 -14.37 -31.45 -1.38
CA ASN A 152 -13.08 -30.90 -1.80
C ASN A 152 -12.11 -30.59 -0.63
N LYS A 153 -12.36 -31.10 0.58
CA LYS A 153 -11.52 -30.84 1.77
C LYS A 153 -10.02 -31.11 1.56
N ASN A 154 -9.69 -32.07 0.70
CA ASN A 154 -8.32 -32.47 0.41
C ASN A 154 -7.66 -31.66 -0.71
N LYS A 155 -8.37 -30.80 -1.42
CA LYS A 155 -7.81 -29.93 -2.45
C LYS A 155 -7.08 -28.76 -1.82
N LYS A 156 -6.02 -28.29 -2.50
CA LYS A 156 -5.35 -27.05 -2.13
C LYS A 156 -6.29 -25.86 -2.32
N LYS A 157 -6.18 -24.87 -1.44
CA LYS A 157 -7.06 -23.70 -1.44
C LYS A 157 -6.25 -22.42 -1.32
N ILE A 158 -6.57 -21.45 -2.18
CA ILE A 158 -6.10 -20.06 -2.08
C ILE A 158 -7.30 -19.18 -1.73
N LEU A 159 -7.11 -18.29 -0.77
CA LEU A 159 -8.00 -17.17 -0.52
C LEU A 159 -7.38 -15.89 -1.01
N VAL A 160 -8.09 -15.17 -1.87
CA VAL A 160 -7.64 -13.89 -2.42
C VAL A 160 -8.42 -12.77 -1.75
N LEU A 161 -7.71 -11.79 -1.19
CA LEU A 161 -8.27 -10.68 -0.42
C LEU A 161 -7.56 -9.37 -0.76
N HIS A 162 -8.30 -8.27 -0.75
CA HIS A 162 -7.70 -6.94 -0.82
C HIS A 162 -8.01 -6.18 0.47
N GLN A 163 -7.28 -6.48 1.54
CA GLN A 163 -7.49 -5.92 2.89
C GLN A 163 -6.16 -5.73 3.60
N GLY A 164 -6.08 -4.66 4.41
CA GLY A 164 -4.95 -4.44 5.30
C GLY A 164 -5.05 -5.29 6.57
N LEU A 165 -3.96 -5.98 6.94
CA LEU A 165 -3.87 -6.66 8.23
C LEU A 165 -3.26 -5.72 9.29
N SER A 166 -3.96 -5.59 10.42
CA SER A 166 -3.51 -4.80 11.57
C SER A 166 -2.23 -5.37 12.22
N ASP A 167 -1.91 -6.63 11.95
CA ASP A 167 -0.66 -7.29 12.36
C ASP A 167 0.59 -6.65 11.74
N PHE A 168 0.46 -6.04 10.56
CA PHE A 168 1.55 -5.36 9.86
C PHE A 168 1.48 -3.84 10.01
N ASN A 169 0.29 -3.28 10.00
CA ASN A 169 0.08 -1.85 10.16
C ASN A 169 -1.19 -1.57 10.97
N LYS A 170 -1.05 -1.22 12.24
CA LYS A 170 -2.16 -0.97 13.16
C LYS A 170 -3.07 0.19 12.73
N PHE A 171 -2.54 1.16 11.98
CA PHE A 171 -3.30 2.34 11.56
C PHE A 171 -4.07 2.11 10.26
N ALA A 172 -3.47 1.40 9.32
CA ALA A 172 -4.07 1.09 8.02
C ALA A 172 -4.79 -0.26 7.99
N GLY A 173 -4.51 -1.17 8.93
CA GLY A 173 -5.12 -2.48 9.01
C GLY A 173 -6.59 -2.43 9.38
N GLU A 174 -7.39 -3.29 8.77
CA GLU A 174 -8.85 -3.36 8.92
C GLU A 174 -9.29 -4.61 9.65
N ILE A 175 -8.49 -5.68 9.57
CA ILE A 175 -8.71 -6.97 10.23
C ILE A 175 -7.37 -7.50 10.78
N PHE A 176 -7.43 -8.47 11.67
CA PHE A 176 -6.27 -9.21 12.15
C PHE A 176 -6.12 -10.54 11.40
N ALA A 177 -4.90 -11.08 11.36
CA ALA A 177 -4.65 -12.41 10.79
C ALA A 177 -5.49 -13.50 11.48
N SER A 178 -5.72 -13.39 12.79
CA SER A 178 -6.58 -14.29 13.57
C SER A 178 -8.05 -14.27 13.19
N GLU A 179 -8.50 -13.27 12.42
CA GLU A 179 -9.87 -13.14 11.93
C GLU A 179 -10.05 -13.74 10.54
N LEU A 180 -8.96 -14.13 9.86
CA LEU A 180 -9.02 -14.77 8.55
C LEU A 180 -9.61 -16.19 8.68
N PRO A 181 -10.39 -16.66 7.67
CA PRO A 181 -10.99 -17.98 7.70
C PRO A 181 -9.93 -19.07 7.57
N LEU A 182 -10.08 -20.14 8.35
CA LEU A 182 -9.19 -21.30 8.35
C LEU A 182 -9.38 -22.21 7.13
N GLY A 183 -8.37 -23.04 6.85
CA GLY A 183 -8.45 -24.11 5.84
C GLY A 183 -7.93 -23.73 4.45
N PHE A 184 -7.14 -22.68 4.37
CA PHE A 184 -6.44 -22.26 3.17
C PHE A 184 -4.94 -22.55 3.28
N ASN A 185 -4.31 -22.91 2.18
CA ASN A 185 -2.87 -23.14 2.09
C ASN A 185 -2.09 -21.85 1.85
N TYR A 186 -2.75 -20.87 1.23
CA TYR A 186 -2.15 -19.57 0.90
C TYR A 186 -3.21 -18.47 0.92
N TYR A 187 -2.86 -17.33 1.52
CA TYR A 187 -3.66 -16.12 1.54
C TYR A 187 -3.00 -15.08 0.64
N ALA A 188 -3.57 -14.89 -0.55
CA ALA A 188 -3.09 -13.93 -1.54
C ALA A 188 -3.69 -12.56 -1.25
N MET A 189 -2.90 -11.67 -0.66
CA MET A 189 -3.34 -10.37 -0.19
C MET A 189 -2.93 -9.26 -1.16
N GLY A 190 -3.76 -8.22 -1.30
CA GLY A 190 -3.42 -6.92 -1.88
C GLY A 190 -3.73 -5.80 -0.88
N HIS A 191 -3.50 -4.54 -1.25
CA HIS A 191 -3.70 -3.31 -0.49
C HIS A 191 -2.41 -2.71 0.08
N TYR A 192 -1.49 -3.50 0.60
CA TYR A 192 -0.18 -2.98 0.98
C TYR A 192 0.76 -2.99 -0.22
N HIS A 193 1.34 -1.82 -0.50
CA HIS A 193 2.27 -1.64 -1.62
C HIS A 193 3.66 -2.19 -1.32
N ASP A 194 3.95 -2.54 -0.08
CA ASP A 194 5.19 -3.21 0.33
C ASP A 194 5.08 -4.72 0.17
N HIS A 195 6.20 -5.36 -0.18
CA HIS A 195 6.31 -6.81 -0.15
C HIS A 195 6.39 -7.30 1.30
N ILE A 196 5.35 -8.00 1.74
CA ILE A 196 5.26 -8.56 3.09
C ILE A 196 4.80 -10.01 3.01
N GLN A 197 5.46 -10.90 3.74
CA GLN A 197 5.00 -12.28 3.88
C GLN A 197 5.32 -12.84 5.26
N LYS A 198 4.36 -13.57 5.81
CA LYS A 198 4.48 -14.19 7.14
C LYS A 198 3.55 -15.39 7.26
N SER A 199 4.05 -16.45 7.89
CA SER A 199 3.22 -17.58 8.33
C SER A 199 2.67 -17.31 9.72
N PHE A 200 1.41 -17.63 9.93
CA PHE A 200 0.72 -17.43 11.19
C PHE A 200 0.30 -18.78 11.80
N SER A 201 0.66 -19.00 13.06
CA SER A 201 0.30 -20.23 13.81
C SER A 201 -1.19 -20.42 13.94
N GLU A 202 -1.94 -19.34 14.14
CA GLU A 202 -3.41 -19.29 14.19
C GLU A 202 -4.09 -19.71 12.89
N LEU A 203 -3.38 -19.63 11.76
CA LEU A 203 -3.83 -20.11 10.45
C LEU A 203 -3.28 -21.50 10.09
N GLY A 204 -2.82 -22.26 11.10
CA GLY A 204 -2.21 -23.57 10.89
C GLY A 204 -0.85 -23.50 10.19
N GLY A 205 -0.11 -22.40 10.32
CA GLY A 205 1.18 -22.17 9.67
C GLY A 205 1.10 -21.73 8.22
N SER A 206 -0.10 -21.47 7.69
CA SER A 206 -0.29 -21.03 6.31
C SER A 206 0.30 -19.66 6.07
N LEU A 207 0.80 -19.45 4.84
CA LEU A 207 1.47 -18.23 4.42
C LEU A 207 0.44 -17.16 4.02
N VAL A 208 0.57 -15.99 4.60
CA VAL A 208 -0.10 -14.74 4.22
C VAL A 208 0.92 -13.86 3.52
N ALA A 209 0.62 -13.41 2.29
CA ALA A 209 1.58 -12.63 1.51
C ALA A 209 0.93 -11.50 0.73
N TYR A 210 1.57 -10.33 0.79
CA TYR A 210 1.36 -9.17 -0.06
C TYR A 210 2.54 -9.11 -1.03
N PRO A 211 2.33 -9.13 -2.35
CA PRO A 211 3.43 -9.01 -3.32
C PRO A 211 4.03 -7.60 -3.34
N GLY A 212 3.28 -6.62 -2.88
CA GLY A 212 3.53 -5.21 -3.11
C GLY A 212 3.01 -4.72 -4.46
N SER A 213 3.17 -3.43 -4.73
CA SER A 213 2.88 -2.82 -6.04
C SER A 213 4.01 -3.08 -7.05
N LEU A 214 3.70 -2.96 -8.34
CA LEU A 214 4.69 -3.16 -9.41
C LEU A 214 5.66 -1.97 -9.58
N ASP A 215 5.23 -0.77 -9.20
CA ASP A 215 6.04 0.45 -9.13
C ASP A 215 5.56 1.33 -7.98
N LEU A 216 6.23 2.45 -7.71
CA LEU A 216 5.80 3.42 -6.72
C LEU A 216 4.44 4.00 -7.12
N GLY A 217 3.47 3.76 -6.28
CA GLY A 217 2.07 4.11 -6.48
C GLY A 217 1.65 5.39 -5.79
N HIS A 218 0.34 5.52 -5.63
CA HIS A 218 -0.29 6.63 -4.93
C HIS A 218 0.13 6.65 -3.45
N ASN A 219 0.45 7.82 -2.92
CA ASN A 219 0.90 8.04 -1.54
C ASN A 219 2.25 7.42 -1.15
N GLU A 220 3.02 6.90 -2.11
CA GLU A 220 4.37 6.44 -1.84
C GLU A 220 5.40 7.57 -2.09
N SER A 221 6.37 7.66 -1.20
CA SER A 221 7.48 8.61 -1.33
C SER A 221 8.47 8.16 -2.41
N ILE A 222 9.13 9.12 -3.04
CA ILE A 222 10.26 8.84 -3.94
C ILE A 222 11.30 8.04 -3.16
N SER A 223 11.66 6.86 -3.68
CA SER A 223 12.63 5.95 -3.04
C SER A 223 13.16 4.92 -4.03
N GLU A 224 14.28 4.30 -3.66
CA GLU A 224 14.90 3.20 -4.41
C GLU A 224 14.33 1.81 -4.03
N VAL A 225 13.23 1.77 -3.28
CA VAL A 225 12.61 0.51 -2.83
C VAL A 225 12.28 -0.37 -4.05
N GLU A 226 12.70 -1.61 -3.98
CA GLU A 226 12.41 -2.58 -5.03
C GLU A 226 10.93 -2.93 -5.05
N LYS A 227 10.36 -3.13 -6.23
CA LYS A 227 8.96 -3.48 -6.47
C LYS A 227 8.87 -4.74 -7.33
N GLY A 228 7.79 -5.50 -7.18
CA GLY A 228 7.67 -6.77 -7.87
C GLY A 228 6.38 -7.52 -7.57
N PHE A 229 6.38 -8.81 -7.91
CA PHE A 229 5.26 -9.71 -7.68
C PHE A 229 5.74 -11.08 -7.17
N LEU A 230 4.82 -11.95 -6.77
CA LEU A 230 5.13 -13.28 -6.26
C LEU A 230 4.80 -14.37 -7.27
N LEU A 231 5.73 -15.31 -7.44
CA LEU A 231 5.45 -16.64 -7.95
C LEU A 231 5.16 -17.55 -6.77
N VAL A 232 4.03 -18.22 -6.80
CA VAL A 232 3.55 -19.09 -5.72
C VAL A 232 3.59 -20.53 -6.22
N ASP A 233 4.48 -21.34 -5.68
CA ASP A 233 4.56 -22.75 -5.99
C ASP A 233 3.75 -23.58 -4.98
N LEU A 234 2.72 -24.22 -5.50
CA LEU A 234 1.82 -25.13 -4.80
C LEU A 234 2.20 -26.60 -5.03
N SER A 235 3.34 -26.91 -5.71
CA SER A 235 3.71 -28.28 -6.06
C SER A 235 4.20 -29.10 -4.87
N PRO A 236 4.97 -28.54 -3.90
CA PRO A 236 5.38 -29.30 -2.71
C PRO A 236 4.15 -29.84 -1.95
N SER A 237 4.38 -30.73 -1.01
CA SER A 237 3.31 -31.43 -0.26
C SER A 237 2.18 -30.47 0.17
N PRO A 238 0.96 -30.94 0.45
CA PRO A 238 -0.17 -30.09 0.82
C PRO A 238 0.13 -29.07 1.92
N GLU A 239 1.16 -29.32 2.71
CA GLU A 239 1.50 -28.53 3.92
C GLU A 239 2.44 -27.34 3.63
N HIS A 240 3.08 -27.29 2.45
CA HIS A 240 4.08 -26.24 2.18
C HIS A 240 3.81 -25.55 0.85
N VAL A 241 3.58 -24.25 0.92
CA VAL A 241 3.59 -23.33 -0.23
C VAL A 241 4.89 -22.57 -0.19
N THR A 242 5.60 -22.51 -1.31
CA THR A 242 6.80 -21.69 -1.45
C THR A 242 6.54 -20.51 -2.37
N THR A 243 7.21 -19.41 -2.12
CA THR A 243 7.07 -18.20 -2.90
C THR A 243 8.42 -17.70 -3.37
N HIS A 244 8.46 -17.17 -4.59
CA HIS A 244 9.62 -16.48 -5.13
C HIS A 244 9.21 -15.07 -5.54
N TRP A 245 9.85 -14.07 -4.98
CA TRP A 245 9.58 -12.69 -5.34
C TRP A 245 10.36 -12.29 -6.59
N ILE A 246 9.65 -11.74 -7.57
CA ILE A 246 10.19 -11.36 -8.88
C ILE A 246 10.23 -9.85 -8.96
N LYS A 247 11.43 -9.30 -9.01
CA LYS A 247 11.69 -7.87 -9.11
C LYS A 247 11.33 -7.32 -10.50
N MET A 248 10.78 -6.10 -10.54
CA MET A 248 10.58 -5.33 -11.77
C MET A 248 11.85 -4.57 -12.15
N GLU A 249 12.27 -4.72 -13.41
CA GLU A 249 13.51 -4.12 -13.95
C GLU A 249 13.26 -2.88 -14.82
N LYS A 250 12.08 -2.80 -15.49
CA LYS A 250 11.73 -1.67 -16.36
C LYS A 250 11.31 -0.41 -15.61
N ARG A 251 11.42 -0.41 -14.28
CA ARG A 251 11.09 0.73 -13.45
C ARG A 251 12.01 1.91 -13.73
N ARG A 252 11.45 3.12 -13.65
CA ARG A 252 12.26 4.36 -13.66
C ARG A 252 12.99 4.49 -12.32
N LEU A 253 14.28 4.85 -12.39
CA LEU A 253 15.07 5.16 -11.18
C LEU A 253 14.44 6.35 -10.44
N GLN A 254 14.16 6.17 -9.16
CA GLN A 254 13.68 7.22 -8.26
C GLN A 254 14.58 7.27 -7.03
N LEU A 255 15.21 8.41 -6.81
CA LEU A 255 16.20 8.62 -5.75
C LEU A 255 15.67 9.63 -4.73
N SER A 256 15.85 9.35 -3.45
CA SER A 256 15.67 10.33 -2.37
C SER A 256 16.97 10.45 -1.60
N HIS A 257 17.58 11.62 -1.58
CA HIS A 257 18.90 11.82 -0.98
C HIS A 257 18.93 13.02 -0.04
N SER A 258 19.56 12.84 1.13
CA SER A 258 19.79 13.91 2.11
C SER A 258 21.23 14.33 2.08
N LEU A 259 21.51 15.62 1.91
CA LEU A 259 22.87 16.16 1.85
C LEU A 259 22.95 17.56 2.45
N ASN A 260 24.19 17.96 2.83
CA ASN A 260 24.48 19.35 3.19
C ASN A 260 24.50 20.22 1.92
N TYR A 261 23.97 21.44 2.01
CA TYR A 261 24.00 22.40 0.91
C TYR A 261 25.42 22.68 0.37
N ASP A 262 26.42 22.67 1.24
CA ASP A 262 27.84 22.86 0.84
C ASP A 262 28.35 21.78 -0.15
N ASP A 263 27.72 20.60 -0.17
CA ASP A 263 28.07 19.51 -1.05
C ASP A 263 27.21 19.45 -2.33
N LEU A 264 26.25 20.38 -2.49
CA LEU A 264 25.23 20.35 -3.54
C LEU A 264 25.85 20.31 -4.95
N ASP A 265 26.82 21.18 -5.25
CA ASP A 265 27.39 21.24 -6.61
C ASP A 265 28.08 19.94 -7.02
N LYS A 266 28.85 19.33 -6.11
CA LYS A 266 29.47 18.02 -6.33
C LYS A 266 28.40 16.92 -6.56
N TYR A 267 27.32 16.97 -5.79
CA TYR A 267 26.25 16.00 -5.91
C TYR A 267 25.44 16.20 -7.20
N VAL A 268 25.17 17.43 -7.60
CA VAL A 268 24.54 17.73 -8.89
C VAL A 268 25.38 17.20 -10.04
N GLN A 269 26.71 17.38 -10.01
CA GLN A 269 27.58 16.81 -11.02
C GLN A 269 27.52 15.28 -11.06
N TYR A 270 27.53 14.62 -9.90
CA TYR A 270 27.32 13.17 -9.81
C TYR A 270 25.96 12.73 -10.40
N LEU A 271 24.89 13.50 -10.16
CA LEU A 271 23.56 13.20 -10.69
C LEU A 271 23.51 13.33 -12.22
N LEU A 272 24.18 14.32 -12.80
CA LEU A 272 24.29 14.48 -14.25
C LEU A 272 25.01 13.28 -14.88
N ASP A 273 26.12 12.85 -14.29
CA ASP A 273 26.85 11.66 -14.72
C ASP A 273 26.02 10.37 -14.56
N LEU A 274 25.26 10.28 -13.46
CA LEU A 274 24.36 9.15 -13.20
C LEU A 274 23.25 9.07 -14.25
N SER A 275 22.59 10.20 -14.53
CA SER A 275 21.45 10.24 -15.46
C SER A 275 21.82 9.73 -16.85
N SER A 276 23.05 9.94 -17.30
CA SER A 276 23.56 9.49 -18.60
C SER A 276 23.59 7.96 -18.75
N LYS A 277 23.57 7.21 -17.65
CA LYS A 277 23.60 5.73 -17.64
C LYS A 277 22.22 5.10 -17.82
N TYR A 278 21.14 5.88 -17.75
CA TYR A 278 19.77 5.37 -17.82
C TYR A 278 19.07 5.88 -19.08
N GLN A 279 18.34 4.99 -19.75
CA GLN A 279 17.53 5.35 -20.92
C GLN A 279 16.34 6.25 -20.54
N LYS A 280 15.71 5.96 -19.39
CA LYS A 280 14.61 6.76 -18.84
C LYS A 280 15.20 7.81 -17.91
N LYS A 281 14.88 9.10 -18.14
CA LYS A 281 15.29 10.19 -17.24
C LYS A 281 14.87 9.89 -15.79
N PRO A 282 15.77 9.87 -14.81
CA PRO A 282 15.43 9.56 -13.41
C PRO A 282 14.51 10.59 -12.77
N ILE A 283 14.03 10.28 -11.59
CA ILE A 283 13.32 11.18 -10.69
C ILE A 283 14.17 11.34 -9.42
N ILE A 284 14.25 12.55 -8.86
CA ILE A 284 15.00 12.77 -7.62
C ILE A 284 14.29 13.70 -6.64
N GLU A 285 14.37 13.35 -5.37
CA GLU A 285 14.06 14.21 -4.23
C GLU A 285 15.34 14.55 -3.47
N LEU A 286 15.61 15.83 -3.28
CA LEU A 286 16.75 16.32 -2.51
C LEU A 286 16.27 16.89 -1.18
N LYS A 287 16.83 16.39 -0.07
CA LYS A 287 16.57 16.85 1.29
C LYS A 287 17.84 17.59 1.77
N LEU A 288 17.79 18.91 1.75
CA LEU A 288 18.94 19.76 2.00
C LEU A 288 18.98 20.21 3.45
N THR A 289 20.17 20.15 4.05
CA THR A 289 20.46 20.71 5.37
C THR A 289 21.53 21.79 5.23
N GLY A 290 21.39 22.90 5.91
CA GLY A 290 22.37 24.01 5.89
C GLY A 290 21.79 25.25 6.53
N SER A 291 22.64 26.22 6.84
CA SER A 291 22.26 27.56 7.30
C SER A 291 22.17 28.50 6.10
N GLU A 292 21.16 29.39 6.11
CA GLU A 292 21.02 30.50 5.14
C GLU A 292 20.90 30.10 3.67
N ILE A 293 20.17 28.99 3.40
CA ILE A 293 19.90 28.55 2.02
C ILE A 293 18.85 29.47 1.38
N ASP A 294 19.26 30.24 0.35
CA ASP A 294 18.31 31.03 -0.45
C ASP A 294 17.60 30.13 -1.48
N PRO A 295 16.24 29.95 -1.38
CA PRO A 295 15.48 29.11 -2.30
C PRO A 295 15.59 29.54 -3.78
N LYS A 296 15.84 30.83 -4.06
CA LYS A 296 15.98 31.31 -5.44
C LYS A 296 17.32 30.90 -6.05
N ILE A 297 18.41 31.03 -5.27
CA ILE A 297 19.74 30.59 -5.68
C ILE A 297 19.71 29.07 -5.89
N LEU A 298 19.19 28.32 -4.92
CA LEU A 298 19.04 26.87 -5.00
C LEU A 298 18.26 26.42 -6.25
N SER A 299 17.13 27.08 -6.54
CA SER A 299 16.33 26.77 -7.73
C SER A 299 17.13 27.03 -9.03
N GLY A 300 17.96 28.07 -9.05
CA GLY A 300 18.86 28.34 -10.17
C GLY A 300 19.92 27.26 -10.36
N GLU A 301 20.56 26.81 -9.29
CA GLU A 301 21.56 25.74 -9.32
C GLU A 301 20.97 24.42 -9.78
N LEU A 302 19.78 24.06 -9.28
CA LEU A 302 19.07 22.84 -9.64
C LEU A 302 18.45 22.86 -11.04
N SER A 303 18.34 24.04 -11.68
CA SER A 303 17.81 24.14 -13.05
C SER A 303 18.64 23.33 -14.07
N ARG A 304 19.90 23.03 -13.79
CA ARG A 304 20.77 22.15 -14.57
C ARG A 304 20.19 20.72 -14.69
N LEU A 305 19.32 20.29 -13.77
CA LEU A 305 18.70 18.98 -13.78
C LEU A 305 17.52 18.88 -14.77
N ASN A 306 16.95 20.00 -15.25
CA ASN A 306 15.75 20.01 -16.10
C ASN A 306 15.85 19.15 -17.36
N GLU A 307 17.03 19.10 -17.98
CA GLU A 307 17.23 18.33 -19.22
C GLU A 307 17.55 16.86 -18.95
N HIS A 308 17.98 16.51 -17.74
CA HIS A 308 18.52 15.20 -17.37
C HIS A 308 17.57 14.37 -16.54
N PHE A 309 16.63 15.00 -15.83
CA PHE A 309 15.66 14.35 -14.93
C PHE A 309 14.24 14.58 -15.45
N LEU A 310 13.40 13.58 -15.29
CA LEU A 310 11.96 13.69 -15.61
C LEU A 310 11.26 14.62 -14.61
N TYR A 311 11.63 14.49 -13.35
CA TYR A 311 11.11 15.30 -12.26
C TYR A 311 12.15 15.40 -11.15
N TYR A 312 12.25 16.58 -10.54
CA TYR A 312 13.00 16.74 -9.31
C TYR A 312 12.22 17.64 -8.35
N THR A 313 12.41 17.36 -7.09
CA THR A 313 11.87 18.17 -5.99
C THR A 313 12.93 18.33 -4.91
N TRP A 314 12.77 19.34 -4.07
CA TRP A 314 13.67 19.57 -2.96
C TRP A 314 12.96 20.16 -1.75
N SER A 315 13.53 19.94 -0.59
CA SER A 315 13.07 20.48 0.69
C SER A 315 14.29 20.88 1.53
N ILE A 316 14.13 21.91 2.35
CA ILE A 316 15.17 22.40 3.26
C ILE A 316 14.75 22.01 4.68
N PHE A 317 15.69 21.42 5.42
CA PHE A 317 15.51 21.02 6.81
C PHE A 317 16.55 21.69 7.69
N ASP A 318 16.17 22.23 8.84
CA ASP A 318 17.12 22.70 9.85
C ASP A 318 17.91 21.52 10.43
N LYS A 319 19.23 21.71 10.63
CA LYS A 319 20.12 20.68 11.21
C LYS A 319 19.62 20.14 12.56
N GLU A 320 18.92 20.94 13.35
CA GLU A 320 18.37 20.54 14.64
C GLU A 320 17.21 19.55 14.53
N SER A 321 16.50 19.49 13.38
CA SER A 321 15.38 18.59 13.17
C SER A 321 15.79 17.20 12.64
N VAL A 322 17.00 17.04 12.12
CA VAL A 322 17.47 15.82 11.46
C VAL A 322 18.34 14.93 12.36
N SER A 323 18.86 15.45 13.48
CA SER A 323 19.68 14.66 14.40
C SER A 323 18.85 13.70 15.24
N GLY A 324 18.38 12.61 14.66
CA GLY A 324 17.68 11.60 15.44
C GLY A 324 17.06 10.41 14.71
N TYR A 325 17.07 10.36 13.40
CA TYR A 325 16.43 9.27 12.68
C TYR A 325 17.39 8.47 11.80
N SER A 326 18.25 7.65 12.41
CA SER A 326 18.72 6.44 11.75
C SER A 326 17.68 5.33 12.03
N TYR A 327 16.91 4.97 11.04
CA TYR A 327 16.02 3.82 11.14
C TYR A 327 16.84 2.54 11.05
N ASP A 328 17.10 1.93 12.19
CA ASP A 328 17.61 0.57 12.26
C ASP A 328 16.38 -0.37 12.11
N TYR A 329 16.23 -0.98 10.94
CA TYR A 329 15.11 -1.88 10.62
C TYR A 329 15.22 -3.28 11.25
N ALA A 330 16.04 -3.44 12.27
CA ALA A 330 16.21 -4.71 12.96
C ALA A 330 15.61 -4.66 14.37
N ASN A 331 14.47 -5.35 14.52
CA ASN A 331 13.83 -5.76 15.77
C ASN A 331 13.14 -4.68 16.64
N ASP A 332 11.82 -4.89 16.89
CA ASP A 332 10.94 -4.14 17.79
C ASP A 332 10.57 -2.70 17.39
N PHE A 333 10.06 -2.51 16.17
CA PHE A 333 9.44 -1.25 15.78
C PHE A 333 8.10 -1.05 16.52
N ASN A 334 8.12 -0.27 17.60
CA ASN A 334 6.90 0.15 18.29
C ASN A 334 6.45 1.52 17.77
N ILE A 335 5.48 1.49 16.84
CA ILE A 335 4.92 2.68 16.19
C ILE A 335 4.43 3.72 17.20
N ASP A 336 3.78 3.31 18.29
CA ASP A 336 3.26 4.22 19.31
C ASP A 336 4.40 4.99 20.01
N LYS A 337 5.52 4.33 20.22
CA LYS A 337 6.72 4.93 20.82
C LYS A 337 7.40 5.91 19.86
N GLU A 338 7.50 5.55 18.59
CA GLU A 338 8.12 6.43 17.58
C GLU A 338 7.21 7.61 17.24
N LEU A 339 5.89 7.41 17.15
CA LEU A 339 4.92 8.47 16.99
C LEU A 339 4.97 9.45 18.18
N SER A 340 5.07 8.94 19.41
CA SER A 340 5.22 9.76 20.62
C SER A 340 6.49 10.61 20.56
N LYS A 341 7.61 10.04 20.16
CA LYS A 341 8.88 10.77 19.98
C LYS A 341 8.77 11.83 18.89
N LEU A 342 8.16 11.49 17.74
CA LEU A 342 7.98 12.43 16.63
C LEU A 342 7.16 13.63 17.06
N ILE A 343 6.03 13.41 17.72
CA ILE A 343 5.14 14.46 18.22
C ILE A 343 5.86 15.30 19.28
N LEU A 344 6.58 14.67 20.21
CA LEU A 344 7.34 15.37 21.24
C LEU A 344 8.41 16.27 20.64
N ASN A 345 9.17 15.77 19.67
CA ASN A 345 10.20 16.53 18.98
C ASN A 345 9.63 17.71 18.19
N THR A 346 8.44 17.53 17.58
CA THR A 346 7.77 18.58 16.81
C THR A 346 7.15 19.65 17.71
N LEU A 347 6.44 19.24 18.78
CA LEU A 347 5.70 20.16 19.65
C LEU A 347 6.54 20.66 20.84
N LYS A 348 7.69 20.03 21.12
CA LYS A 348 8.61 20.35 22.24
C LYS A 348 7.88 20.49 23.60
N SER A 349 6.79 19.73 23.80
CA SER A 349 5.92 19.80 24.98
C SER A 349 5.27 18.44 25.26
N GLU A 350 5.61 17.82 26.39
CA GLU A 350 5.01 16.55 26.84
C GLU A 350 3.47 16.63 26.95
N LYS A 351 2.95 17.78 27.43
CA LYS A 351 1.49 17.99 27.55
C LYS A 351 0.79 17.99 26.19
N LEU A 352 1.38 18.65 25.18
CA LEU A 352 0.83 18.69 23.83
C LEU A 352 1.01 17.33 23.14
N THR A 353 2.08 16.61 23.44
CA THR A 353 2.30 15.24 22.94
C THR A 353 1.21 14.30 23.46
N SER A 354 0.95 14.30 24.78
CA SER A 354 -0.13 13.50 25.37
C SER A 354 -1.48 13.85 24.75
N LEU A 355 -1.81 15.15 24.64
CA LEU A 355 -3.05 15.60 24.00
C LEU A 355 -3.17 15.11 22.56
N SER A 356 -2.09 15.18 21.79
CA SER A 356 -2.08 14.73 20.38
C SER A 356 -2.31 13.23 20.26
N LEU A 357 -1.69 12.43 21.12
CA LEU A 357 -1.88 10.98 21.15
C LEU A 357 -3.32 10.61 21.54
N ASP A 358 -3.86 11.27 22.56
CA ASP A 358 -5.25 11.06 22.97
C ASP A 358 -6.24 11.41 21.85
N LEU A 359 -6.01 12.53 21.15
CA LEU A 359 -6.81 12.92 19.98
C LEU A 359 -6.72 11.93 18.83
N ILE A 360 -5.51 11.42 18.53
CA ILE A 360 -5.31 10.39 17.51
C ILE A 360 -6.08 9.12 17.89
N GLN A 361 -6.03 8.68 19.15
CA GLN A 361 -6.80 7.54 19.62
C GLN A 361 -8.30 7.78 19.55
N MET A 362 -8.77 8.97 19.93
CA MET A 362 -10.20 9.35 19.82
C MET A 362 -10.67 9.38 18.36
N ILE A 363 -9.80 9.80 17.45
CA ILE A 363 -10.03 9.78 16.01
C ILE A 363 -10.08 8.35 15.48
N ASN A 364 -9.17 7.49 15.85
CA ASN A 364 -9.08 6.12 15.36
C ASN A 364 -10.19 5.20 15.95
N ASN A 365 -10.50 5.33 17.24
CA ASN A 365 -11.55 4.53 17.89
C ASN A 365 -12.97 4.87 17.41
N GLY A 366 -13.16 6.01 16.74
CA GLY A 366 -14.46 6.43 16.22
C GLY A 366 -14.81 5.94 14.84
N GLU A 367 -13.87 5.35 14.10
CA GLU A 367 -14.10 4.90 12.71
C GLU A 367 -15.04 3.69 12.59
N LYS A 368 -15.35 2.99 13.68
CA LYS A 368 -16.31 1.87 13.68
C LYS A 368 -17.77 2.28 13.37
N HIS A 369 -18.13 3.57 13.38
CA HIS A 369 -19.52 4.05 13.22
C HIS A 369 -19.69 5.26 12.29
N LEU A 370 -18.88 5.38 11.24
CA LEU A 370 -18.81 6.56 10.36
C LEU A 370 -20.06 6.89 9.51
N ASN A 371 -21.06 6.00 9.46
CA ASN A 371 -22.26 6.20 8.62
C ASN A 371 -23.49 6.77 9.36
N ASP A 372 -23.40 7.00 10.67
CA ASP A 372 -24.47 7.60 11.45
C ASP A 372 -24.18 9.08 11.73
N THR A 373 -24.97 9.98 11.12
CA THR A 373 -24.83 11.43 11.28
C THR A 373 -24.97 11.89 12.74
N ASN A 374 -25.69 11.15 13.57
CA ASN A 374 -25.84 11.43 14.99
C ASN A 374 -24.57 11.05 15.77
N VAL A 375 -23.92 9.93 15.40
CA VAL A 375 -22.66 9.49 16.02
C VAL A 375 -21.51 10.46 15.68
N ASN A 376 -21.48 11.00 14.46
CA ASN A 376 -20.48 12.01 14.07
C ASN A 376 -20.64 13.33 14.84
N LYS A 377 -21.88 13.77 15.09
CA LYS A 377 -22.15 14.96 15.92
C LYS A 377 -21.74 14.75 17.38
N ASP A 378 -22.05 13.58 17.94
CA ASP A 378 -21.69 13.26 19.34
C ASP A 378 -20.16 13.15 19.51
N ARG A 379 -19.46 12.62 18.51
CA ARG A 379 -18.00 12.54 18.48
C ARG A 379 -17.34 13.89 18.36
N SER A 380 -17.78 14.73 17.42
CA SER A 380 -17.25 16.09 17.27
C SER A 380 -17.44 16.87 18.56
N LYS A 381 -18.56 16.66 19.26
CA LYS A 381 -18.83 17.24 20.57
C LYS A 381 -17.86 16.71 21.63
N LYS A 382 -17.61 15.39 21.70
CA LYS A 382 -16.66 14.79 22.66
C LYS A 382 -15.23 15.32 22.45
N ILE A 383 -14.79 15.43 21.20
CA ILE A 383 -13.47 16.01 20.87
C ILE A 383 -13.42 17.50 21.27
N ALA A 384 -14.45 18.26 20.97
CA ALA A 384 -14.54 19.68 21.35
C ALA A 384 -14.54 19.85 22.87
N ASP A 385 -15.30 19.03 23.61
CA ASP A 385 -15.35 19.04 25.07
C ASP A 385 -14.01 18.68 25.72
N TYR A 386 -13.29 17.71 25.10
CA TYR A 386 -11.95 17.29 25.54
C TYR A 386 -10.92 18.42 25.33
N LEU A 387 -10.90 19.04 24.16
CA LEU A 387 -10.04 20.19 23.84
C LEU A 387 -10.35 21.39 24.75
N TRP A 388 -11.63 21.64 25.02
CA TRP A 388 -12.06 22.72 25.93
C TRP A 388 -11.58 22.50 27.36
N LYS A 389 -11.73 21.29 27.90
CA LYS A 389 -11.19 20.92 29.23
C LYS A 389 -9.69 21.10 29.33
N PHE A 390 -8.95 20.67 28.27
CA PHE A 390 -7.51 20.87 28.22
C PHE A 390 -7.12 22.35 28.24
N TYR A 391 -7.84 23.19 27.49
CA TYR A 391 -7.64 24.63 27.45
C TYR A 391 -7.93 25.28 28.83
N GLU A 392 -9.05 24.95 29.47
CA GLU A 392 -9.39 25.48 30.79
C GLU A 392 -8.37 25.08 31.87
N ASN A 393 -7.93 23.85 31.89
CA ASN A 393 -6.92 23.38 32.82
C ASN A 393 -5.54 24.05 32.56
N SER A 394 -5.20 24.31 31.31
CA SER A 394 -4.00 25.07 30.97
C SER A 394 -4.10 26.54 31.43
N LYS A 395 -5.25 27.17 31.26
CA LYS A 395 -5.50 28.53 31.69
C LYS A 395 -5.42 28.69 33.23
N LYS A 396 -5.98 27.73 33.99
CA LYS A 396 -5.89 27.71 35.46
C LYS A 396 -4.42 27.60 35.92
N ASN A 397 -3.63 26.78 35.28
CA ASN A 397 -2.21 26.62 35.58
C ASN A 397 -1.35 27.85 35.22
N TYR A 398 -1.79 28.69 34.26
CA TYR A 398 -1.14 29.96 33.97
C TYR A 398 -1.49 31.05 34.99
N GLN A 399 -2.75 31.07 35.48
CA GLN A 399 -3.20 32.02 36.50
C GLN A 399 -2.59 31.73 37.89
N SER A 400 -2.37 30.45 38.22
CA SER A 400 -1.74 30.08 39.50
C SER A 400 -0.21 30.34 39.53
N LYS A 401 0.47 30.44 38.36
CA LYS A 401 1.90 30.79 38.28
C LYS A 401 2.16 32.30 38.17
N GLY A 402 1.13 33.10 37.96
CA GLY A 402 1.23 34.58 37.85
C GLY A 402 1.06 35.34 39.12
N VAL A 403 0.82 34.68 40.27
CA VAL A 403 0.58 35.36 41.57
C VAL A 403 1.81 35.37 42.49
N ASP A 404 2.85 34.61 42.18
CA ASP A 404 4.04 34.49 43.05
C ASP A 404 5.22 35.42 42.69
N ASN A 405 5.07 36.41 41.81
CA ASN A 405 6.12 37.35 41.44
C ASN A 405 5.75 38.85 41.60
N LEU A 406 4.85 39.16 42.52
CA LEU A 406 4.60 40.54 42.98
C LEU A 406 4.43 40.54 44.49
N ASN A 407 5.51 40.38 45.23
CA ASN A 407 5.76 40.93 46.58
C ASN A 407 7.29 40.95 46.82
#